data_5e6e938216910033741e5d29383924c2
#
_entry.id   5e6e938216910033741e5d29383924c2
#
_cell.length_a   1.000
_cell.length_b   1.000
_cell.length_c   1.000
_cell.angle_alpha   90.00
_cell.angle_beta   90.00
_cell.angle_gamma   90.00
#
_symmetry.space_group_name_H-M   'P 1'
#
loop_
_entity.id
_entity.type
_entity.pdbx_description
1 polymer ?
#
loop_
_entity_poly.entity_id
_entity_poly.type
_entity_poly.pdbx_seq_one_letter_code
_entity_poly.pdbx_strand_id
1 'polypeptide(L)'
;GVLKKGDDLREINGNAVKDFLDYMFFSADMSDENGALSERPVSLTVIRKGRSLTFTETVFGGDLRLDFEDDLMDDQKVCHNKCVFCFIDQMPKNMRDTLYYKDDDFRLSLIYGNYITMTNLSDEDIDRIIRLRVSPLNISVHTTNPELRVKMMANPRAAKINENLSKIYEAGLEARCQIVLCKGINDGEELDRTMRD
;
A
#
# COMPACT_ATOMS: atom_id res chain seq x y z
N GLY A 1 -20.27 -10.07 21.89
CA GLY A 1 -19.76 -10.43 20.57
C GLY A 1 -19.07 -11.79 20.61
N VAL A 2 -19.06 -12.47 19.50
CA VAL A 2 -18.44 -13.81 19.35
C VAL A 2 -16.93 -13.68 19.27
N LEU A 3 -16.42 -12.58 18.66
CA LEU A 3 -14.99 -12.25 18.58
C LEU A 3 -14.47 -11.69 19.90
N LYS A 4 -13.22 -11.94 20.19
CA LYS A 4 -12.54 -11.52 21.43
C LYS A 4 -11.21 -10.85 21.11
N LYS A 5 -10.76 -9.95 21.98
CA LYS A 5 -9.42 -9.38 21.89
C LYS A 5 -8.37 -10.50 21.88
N GLY A 6 -7.42 -10.41 20.94
CA GLY A 6 -6.38 -11.40 20.69
C GLY A 6 -6.80 -12.56 19.78
N ASP A 7 -7.95 -12.43 19.09
CA ASP A 7 -8.27 -13.30 17.96
C ASP A 7 -7.47 -12.85 16.74
N ASP A 8 -6.89 -13.80 16.02
CA ASP A 8 -6.13 -13.56 14.80
C ASP A 8 -7.03 -13.89 13.59
N LEU A 9 -7.48 -12.86 12.87
CA LEU A 9 -8.38 -13.00 11.72
C LEU A 9 -7.65 -13.64 10.55
N ARG A 10 -8.22 -14.70 9.99
CA ARG A 10 -7.64 -15.47 8.88
C ARG A 10 -8.46 -15.44 7.62
N GLU A 11 -9.79 -15.45 7.73
CA GLU A 11 -10.67 -15.46 6.56
C GLU A 11 -11.94 -14.66 6.80
N ILE A 12 -12.43 -14.05 5.72
CA ILE A 12 -13.75 -13.45 5.61
C ILE A 12 -14.47 -14.12 4.45
N ASN A 13 -15.60 -14.77 4.72
CA ASN A 13 -16.39 -15.54 3.74
C ASN A 13 -15.57 -16.55 2.93
N GLY A 14 -14.59 -17.22 3.59
CA GLY A 14 -13.70 -18.20 2.97
C GLY A 14 -12.54 -17.58 2.17
N ASN A 15 -12.44 -16.25 2.10
CA ASN A 15 -11.31 -15.57 1.48
C ASN A 15 -10.23 -15.28 2.54
N ALA A 16 -9.00 -15.66 2.24
CA ALA A 16 -7.88 -15.44 3.15
C ALA A 16 -7.58 -13.95 3.33
N VAL A 17 -7.45 -13.53 4.59
CA VAL A 17 -7.04 -12.18 4.99
C VAL A 17 -5.59 -12.23 5.38
N LYS A 18 -4.73 -11.56 4.62
CA LYS A 18 -3.29 -11.47 4.87
C LYS A 18 -2.94 -10.19 5.66
N ASP A 19 -3.63 -9.11 5.35
CA ASP A 19 -3.43 -7.80 5.97
C ASP A 19 -4.68 -6.93 5.86
N PHE A 20 -4.56 -5.68 6.30
CA PHE A 20 -5.65 -4.71 6.34
C PHE A 20 -6.31 -4.44 4.97
N LEU A 21 -5.57 -4.54 3.85
CA LEU A 21 -6.18 -4.35 2.52
C LEU A 21 -7.15 -5.47 2.16
N ASP A 22 -6.81 -6.72 2.45
CA ASP A 22 -7.73 -7.85 2.24
C ASP A 22 -8.97 -7.68 3.13
N TYR A 23 -8.78 -7.26 4.39
CA TYR A 23 -9.89 -6.93 5.28
C TYR A 23 -10.80 -5.85 4.69
N MET A 24 -10.24 -4.71 4.24
CA MET A 24 -11.01 -3.65 3.61
C MET A 24 -11.75 -4.14 2.38
N PHE A 25 -11.07 -4.87 1.49
CA PHE A 25 -11.64 -5.36 0.24
C PHE A 25 -12.79 -6.34 0.48
N PHE A 26 -12.57 -7.37 1.32
CA PHE A 26 -13.60 -8.39 1.58
C PHE A 26 -14.72 -7.91 2.49
N SER A 27 -14.52 -6.85 3.28
CA SER A 27 -15.61 -6.20 4.01
C SER A 27 -16.41 -5.21 3.15
N ALA A 28 -15.78 -4.56 2.17
CA ALA A 28 -16.46 -3.63 1.27
C ALA A 28 -17.40 -4.31 0.25
N ASP A 29 -17.12 -5.56 -0.12
CA ASP A 29 -17.92 -6.35 -1.10
C ASP A 29 -19.25 -6.88 -0.51
N MET A 30 -19.76 -6.22 0.51
CA MET A 30 -20.99 -6.63 1.21
C MET A 30 -22.23 -5.81 0.83
N SER A 31 -22.16 -4.93 -0.16
CA SER A 31 -23.31 -4.28 -0.78
C SER A 31 -24.10 -5.25 -1.69
N ASP A 32 -25.40 -5.05 -1.84
CA ASP A 32 -26.19 -5.83 -2.79
C ASP A 32 -25.92 -5.42 -4.26
N GLU A 33 -26.53 -6.13 -5.22
CA GLU A 33 -26.38 -5.87 -6.67
C GLU A 33 -26.76 -4.44 -7.09
N ASN A 34 -27.50 -3.72 -6.24
CA ASN A 34 -27.92 -2.35 -6.47
C ASN A 34 -27.13 -1.34 -5.65
N GLY A 35 -26.09 -1.79 -4.91
CA GLY A 35 -25.31 -0.96 -4.00
C GLY A 35 -26.05 -0.59 -2.71
N ALA A 36 -27.20 -1.22 -2.42
CA ALA A 36 -27.94 -0.96 -1.20
C ALA A 36 -27.34 -1.73 -0.01
N LEU A 37 -27.24 -1.04 1.12
CA LEU A 37 -26.80 -1.65 2.37
C LEU A 37 -27.90 -2.56 2.92
N SER A 38 -27.58 -3.82 3.14
CA SER A 38 -28.50 -4.81 3.70
C SER A 38 -27.82 -5.64 4.80
N GLU A 39 -28.65 -6.28 5.61
CA GLU A 39 -28.14 -7.27 6.57
C GLU A 39 -27.74 -8.54 5.83
N ARG A 40 -26.50 -9.01 6.07
CA ARG A 40 -25.98 -10.24 5.48
C ARG A 40 -25.22 -11.08 6.49
N PRO A 41 -25.29 -12.41 6.38
CA PRO A 41 -24.44 -13.29 7.16
C PRO A 41 -23.00 -13.19 6.64
N VAL A 42 -22.05 -12.99 7.54
CA VAL A 42 -20.62 -12.98 7.27
C VAL A 42 -19.95 -14.08 8.08
N SER A 43 -19.21 -14.94 7.40
CA SER A 43 -18.42 -15.98 8.03
C SER A 43 -17.01 -15.45 8.31
N LEU A 44 -16.55 -15.51 9.56
CA LEU A 44 -15.24 -15.08 10.01
C LEU A 44 -14.50 -16.30 10.58
N THR A 45 -13.33 -16.61 10.01
CA THR A 45 -12.42 -17.63 10.55
C THR A 45 -11.27 -16.94 11.27
N VAL A 46 -11.07 -17.29 12.55
CA VAL A 46 -10.00 -16.74 13.39
C VAL A 46 -9.19 -17.85 14.05
N ILE A 47 -7.96 -17.53 14.40
CA ILE A 47 -7.14 -18.36 15.30
C ILE A 47 -7.24 -17.78 16.72
N ARG A 48 -7.76 -18.60 17.64
CA ARG A 48 -7.84 -18.29 19.07
C ARG A 48 -7.09 -19.35 19.87
N LYS A 49 -6.03 -18.97 20.55
CA LYS A 49 -5.17 -19.89 21.35
C LYS A 49 -4.74 -21.14 20.55
N GLY A 50 -4.31 -20.90 19.28
CA GLY A 50 -3.83 -21.97 18.39
C GLY A 50 -4.91 -22.85 17.77
N ARG A 51 -6.20 -22.54 17.96
CA ARG A 51 -7.33 -23.27 17.37
C ARG A 51 -8.04 -22.42 16.34
N SER A 52 -8.36 -23.00 15.19
CA SER A 52 -9.21 -22.36 14.19
C SER A 52 -10.67 -22.44 14.63
N LEU A 53 -11.35 -21.30 14.60
CA LEU A 53 -12.75 -21.15 14.93
C LEU A 53 -13.43 -20.33 13.84
N THR A 54 -14.60 -20.81 13.39
CA THR A 54 -15.40 -20.07 12.41
C THR A 54 -16.71 -19.64 13.07
N PHE A 55 -17.04 -18.38 12.88
CA PHE A 55 -18.26 -17.74 13.38
C PHE A 55 -19.02 -17.13 12.24
N THR A 56 -20.35 -17.14 12.32
CA THR A 56 -21.21 -16.41 11.40
C THR A 56 -21.93 -15.31 12.18
N GLU A 57 -21.76 -14.08 11.73
CA GLU A 57 -22.47 -12.91 12.27
C GLU A 57 -23.30 -12.24 11.19
N THR A 58 -24.41 -11.62 11.56
CA THR A 58 -25.19 -10.81 10.65
C THR A 58 -24.70 -9.36 10.75
N VAL A 59 -24.22 -8.82 9.62
CA VAL A 59 -23.63 -7.49 9.54
C VAL A 59 -24.43 -6.62 8.59
N PHE A 60 -24.64 -5.37 8.98
CA PHE A 60 -25.30 -4.38 8.15
C PHE A 60 -24.23 -3.54 7.39
N GLY A 61 -24.34 -3.49 6.06
CA GLY A 61 -23.53 -2.60 5.23
C GLY A 61 -22.03 -2.89 5.19
N GLY A 62 -21.60 -4.10 5.57
CA GLY A 62 -20.20 -4.51 5.52
C GLY A 62 -19.31 -3.99 6.67
N ASP A 63 -19.85 -3.19 7.57
CA ASP A 63 -19.10 -2.71 8.74
C ASP A 63 -19.00 -3.80 9.80
N LEU A 64 -17.90 -4.53 9.77
CA LEU A 64 -17.59 -5.59 10.74
C LEU A 64 -17.23 -5.05 12.11
N ARG A 65 -16.96 -3.74 12.27
CA ARG A 65 -16.59 -3.06 13.51
C ARG A 65 -15.45 -3.76 14.26
N LEU A 66 -14.42 -4.18 13.49
CA LEU A 66 -13.23 -4.80 14.05
C LEU A 66 -12.16 -3.74 14.25
N ASP A 67 -11.60 -3.71 15.48
CA ASP A 67 -10.43 -2.93 15.81
C ASP A 67 -9.21 -3.85 15.80
N PHE A 68 -8.16 -3.46 15.11
CA PHE A 68 -6.90 -4.19 15.04
C PHE A 68 -5.86 -3.53 15.96
N GLU A 69 -4.95 -4.35 16.51
CA GLU A 69 -3.86 -3.83 17.35
C GLU A 69 -2.82 -3.07 16.52
N ASP A 70 -2.70 -3.43 15.24
CA ASP A 70 -1.80 -2.80 14.27
C ASP A 70 -2.59 -2.36 13.02
N ASP A 71 -2.31 -1.16 12.50
CA ASP A 71 -2.98 -0.60 11.32
C ASP A 71 -2.78 -1.45 10.05
N LEU A 72 -1.72 -2.22 9.96
CA LEU A 72 -1.40 -3.05 8.80
C LEU A 72 -1.66 -4.55 9.03
N MET A 73 -1.84 -4.99 10.27
CA MET A 73 -2.00 -6.39 10.70
C MET A 73 -0.74 -7.26 10.51
N ASP A 74 0.36 -6.70 9.97
CA ASP A 74 1.66 -7.32 9.79
C ASP A 74 2.79 -6.29 9.78
N ASP A 75 4.04 -6.73 9.55
CA ASP A 75 5.21 -5.86 9.52
C ASP A 75 5.17 -4.88 8.35
N GLN A 76 5.47 -3.62 8.65
CA GLN A 76 5.56 -2.55 7.67
C GLN A 76 6.77 -2.72 6.75
N LYS A 77 6.60 -2.49 5.43
CA LYS A 77 7.70 -2.50 4.46
C LYS A 77 8.57 -1.26 4.58
N VAL A 78 9.88 -1.47 4.69
CA VAL A 78 10.89 -0.43 4.89
C VAL A 78 11.52 -0.02 3.56
N CYS A 79 11.82 1.26 3.40
CA CYS A 79 12.54 1.79 2.24
C CYS A 79 14.02 1.41 2.25
N HIS A 80 14.49 0.80 1.17
CA HIS A 80 15.90 0.41 0.98
C HIS A 80 16.70 1.38 0.09
N ASN A 81 16.09 2.50 -0.33
CA ASN A 81 16.73 3.47 -1.19
C ASN A 81 17.71 4.37 -0.42
N LYS A 82 18.69 4.91 -1.16
CA LYS A 82 19.64 5.92 -0.68
C LYS A 82 19.57 7.15 -1.59
N CYS A 83 18.39 7.76 -1.63
CA CYS A 83 18.12 8.88 -2.51
C CYS A 83 19.00 10.08 -2.20
N VAL A 84 19.53 10.75 -3.23
CA VAL A 84 20.36 11.94 -3.09
C VAL A 84 19.64 13.10 -2.37
N PHE A 85 18.31 13.07 -2.36
CA PHE A 85 17.43 14.06 -1.73
C PHE A 85 16.70 13.53 -0.47
N CYS A 86 17.10 12.36 0.08
CA CYS A 86 16.39 11.75 1.19
C CYS A 86 16.45 12.64 2.44
N PHE A 87 15.32 13.23 2.81
CA PHE A 87 15.24 14.09 3.99
C PHE A 87 15.50 13.33 5.31
N ILE A 88 15.20 12.04 5.37
CA ILE A 88 15.49 11.21 6.53
C ILE A 88 17.01 11.04 6.70
N ASP A 89 17.76 10.79 5.59
CA ASP A 89 19.22 10.66 5.65
C ASP A 89 19.93 11.97 6.00
N GLN A 90 19.24 13.11 5.81
CA GLN A 90 19.72 14.46 6.12
C GLN A 90 19.37 14.91 7.53
N MET A 91 18.61 14.12 8.29
CA MET A 91 18.26 14.44 9.67
C MET A 91 19.49 14.50 10.59
N PRO A 92 19.52 15.42 11.57
CA PRO A 92 20.59 15.47 12.57
C PRO A 92 20.76 14.11 13.26
N LYS A 93 22.01 13.73 13.54
CA LYS A 93 22.31 12.48 14.25
C LYS A 93 21.88 12.55 15.73
N ASN A 94 21.69 11.38 16.34
CA ASN A 94 21.38 11.21 17.76
C ASN A 94 20.02 11.81 18.21
N MET A 95 19.07 11.85 17.30
CA MET A 95 17.66 12.11 17.64
C MET A 95 16.97 10.80 17.99
N ARG A 96 15.67 10.86 18.32
CA ARG A 96 14.87 9.66 18.62
C ARG A 96 14.78 8.74 17.38
N ASP A 97 14.81 7.43 17.57
CA ASP A 97 14.89 6.42 16.48
C ASP A 97 13.74 6.52 15.49
N THR A 98 12.55 6.89 15.95
CA THR A 98 11.37 7.04 15.09
C THR A 98 11.53 8.07 13.97
N LEU A 99 12.46 9.04 14.10
CA LEU A 99 12.76 10.04 13.07
C LEU A 99 13.58 9.48 11.90
N TYR A 100 14.22 8.33 12.07
CA TYR A 100 15.06 7.70 11.05
C TYR A 100 14.35 6.55 10.33
N TYR A 101 13.10 6.31 10.68
CA TYR A 101 12.31 5.29 10.04
C TYR A 101 11.91 5.73 8.61
N LYS A 102 12.22 4.89 7.63
CA LYS A 102 11.91 5.11 6.22
C LYS A 102 10.83 4.12 5.80
N ASP A 103 9.61 4.59 5.66
CA ASP A 103 8.54 3.77 5.11
C ASP A 103 8.59 3.73 3.57
N ASP A 104 8.16 2.62 3.00
CA ASP A 104 7.92 2.45 1.56
C ASP A 104 6.85 1.37 1.35
N ASP A 105 5.77 1.44 2.14
CA ASP A 105 4.70 0.48 2.14
C ASP A 105 3.49 1.02 1.36
N PHE A 106 3.10 0.33 0.29
CA PHE A 106 2.02 0.77 -0.58
C PHE A 106 0.65 0.83 0.13
N ARG A 107 0.47 0.07 1.21
CA ARG A 107 -0.75 0.09 2.02
C ARG A 107 -0.92 1.43 2.73
N LEU A 108 0.18 2.03 3.17
CA LEU A 108 0.17 3.37 3.78
C LEU A 108 -0.13 4.48 2.77
N SER A 109 0.12 4.24 1.47
CA SER A 109 -0.32 5.17 0.43
C SER A 109 -1.84 5.29 0.38
N LEU A 110 -2.57 4.18 0.55
CA LEU A 110 -4.02 4.18 0.60
C LEU A 110 -4.55 4.74 1.93
N ILE A 111 -3.99 4.31 3.06
CA ILE A 111 -4.52 4.62 4.40
C ILE A 111 -4.21 6.07 4.80
N TYR A 112 -2.97 6.52 4.57
CA TYR A 112 -2.47 7.81 5.06
C TYR A 112 -2.03 8.77 3.96
N GLY A 113 -2.07 8.37 2.69
CA GLY A 113 -1.61 9.19 1.58
C GLY A 113 -0.08 9.26 1.46
N ASN A 114 0.67 8.33 2.07
CA ASN A 114 2.12 8.30 2.00
C ASN A 114 2.60 8.03 0.57
N TYR A 115 3.72 8.66 0.18
CA TYR A 115 4.33 8.45 -1.12
C TYR A 115 5.24 7.24 -1.10
N ILE A 116 5.03 6.32 -2.05
CA ILE A 116 5.84 5.12 -2.23
C ILE A 116 6.80 5.25 -3.40
N THR A 117 7.91 4.54 -3.36
CA THR A 117 8.89 4.57 -4.44
C THR A 117 8.66 3.50 -5.49
N MET A 118 7.84 2.50 -5.23
CA MET A 118 7.65 1.28 -6.03
C MET A 118 8.92 0.43 -6.22
N THR A 119 10.01 0.73 -5.51
CA THR A 119 11.27 -0.02 -5.68
C THR A 119 11.34 -1.31 -4.89
N ASN A 120 10.50 -1.46 -3.86
CA ASN A 120 10.42 -2.66 -3.02
C ASN A 120 9.22 -3.55 -3.34
N LEU A 121 8.44 -3.22 -4.38
CA LEU A 121 7.33 -4.04 -4.84
C LEU A 121 7.83 -5.20 -5.70
N SER A 122 7.26 -6.37 -5.49
CA SER A 122 7.36 -7.51 -6.38
C SER A 122 6.29 -7.43 -7.48
N ASP A 123 6.39 -8.24 -8.51
CA ASP A 123 5.34 -8.34 -9.53
C ASP A 123 4.03 -8.85 -8.90
N GLU A 124 4.10 -9.73 -7.90
CA GLU A 124 2.94 -10.19 -7.13
C GLU A 124 2.28 -9.06 -6.32
N ASP A 125 3.06 -8.12 -5.76
CA ASP A 125 2.53 -6.92 -5.10
C ASP A 125 1.77 -6.03 -6.09
N ILE A 126 2.30 -5.84 -7.31
CA ILE A 126 1.62 -5.07 -8.37
C ILE A 126 0.30 -5.75 -8.77
N ASP A 127 0.31 -7.05 -9.00
CA ASP A 127 -0.89 -7.81 -9.33
C ASP A 127 -1.94 -7.73 -8.20
N ARG A 128 -1.48 -7.74 -6.95
CA ARG A 128 -2.35 -7.58 -5.79
C ARG A 128 -2.95 -6.17 -5.70
N ILE A 129 -2.15 -5.12 -5.92
CA ILE A 129 -2.61 -3.73 -6.00
C ILE A 129 -3.73 -3.60 -7.04
N ILE A 130 -3.54 -4.18 -8.22
CA ILE A 130 -4.50 -4.15 -9.31
C ILE A 130 -5.77 -4.91 -8.94
N ARG A 131 -5.63 -6.13 -8.43
CA ARG A 131 -6.77 -6.98 -8.03
C ARG A 131 -7.63 -6.35 -6.93
N LEU A 132 -7.00 -5.78 -5.91
CA LEU A 132 -7.69 -5.12 -4.80
C LEU A 132 -8.13 -3.68 -5.12
N ARG A 133 -7.85 -3.21 -6.35
CA ARG A 133 -8.20 -1.86 -6.80
C ARG A 133 -7.67 -0.76 -5.86
N VAL A 134 -6.42 -0.92 -5.38
CA VAL A 134 -5.79 0.05 -4.46
C VAL A 134 -5.56 1.37 -5.20
N SER A 135 -6.41 2.36 -4.92
CA SER A 135 -6.43 3.65 -5.63
C SER A 135 -7.05 4.74 -4.73
N PRO A 136 -6.50 5.96 -4.71
CA PRO A 136 -5.33 6.41 -5.44
C PRO A 136 -4.01 5.92 -4.83
N LEU A 137 -2.97 5.79 -5.66
CA LEU A 137 -1.60 5.55 -5.23
C LEU A 137 -0.79 6.83 -5.29
N ASN A 138 -0.11 7.21 -4.22
CA ASN A 138 0.82 8.32 -4.21
C ASN A 138 2.23 7.81 -4.51
N ILE A 139 2.82 8.22 -5.65
CA ILE A 139 4.04 7.62 -6.18
C ILE A 139 5.16 8.66 -6.30
N SER A 140 6.30 8.38 -5.69
CA SER A 140 7.55 9.13 -5.83
C SER A 140 8.23 8.76 -7.15
N VAL A 141 7.90 9.49 -8.23
CA VAL A 141 8.44 9.22 -9.58
C VAL A 141 9.83 9.83 -9.75
N HIS A 142 9.99 11.13 -9.49
CA HIS A 142 11.19 11.95 -9.61
C HIS A 142 11.72 12.11 -11.02
N THR A 143 11.77 11.07 -11.83
CA THR A 143 12.07 11.05 -13.26
C THR A 143 11.61 9.75 -13.89
N THR A 144 11.19 9.80 -15.16
CA THR A 144 10.85 8.62 -15.99
C THR A 144 12.07 8.06 -16.71
N ASN A 145 13.23 8.75 -16.66
CA ASN A 145 14.50 8.23 -17.16
C ASN A 145 15.03 7.11 -16.24
N PRO A 146 15.04 5.84 -16.68
CA PRO A 146 15.38 4.72 -15.79
C PRO A 146 16.80 4.80 -15.23
N GLU A 147 17.78 5.21 -16.06
CA GLU A 147 19.18 5.31 -15.64
C GLU A 147 19.39 6.44 -14.62
N LEU A 148 18.76 7.59 -14.86
CA LEU A 148 18.83 8.71 -13.95
C LEU A 148 18.14 8.37 -12.62
N ARG A 149 16.99 7.71 -12.67
CA ARG A 149 16.27 7.30 -11.46
C ARG A 149 17.09 6.33 -10.60
N VAL A 150 17.76 5.36 -11.23
CA VAL A 150 18.69 4.46 -10.51
C VAL A 150 19.80 5.25 -9.82
N LYS A 151 20.38 6.24 -10.49
CA LYS A 151 21.43 7.10 -9.89
C LYS A 151 20.88 7.94 -8.73
N MET A 152 19.71 8.55 -8.90
CA MET A 152 19.10 9.40 -7.87
C MET A 152 18.72 8.61 -6.61
N MET A 153 18.26 7.37 -6.75
CA MET A 153 17.77 6.54 -5.64
C MET A 153 18.78 5.51 -5.14
N ALA A 154 19.90 5.37 -5.83
CA ALA A 154 20.94 4.36 -5.59
C ALA A 154 20.34 2.93 -5.45
N ASN A 155 19.37 2.60 -6.32
CA ASN A 155 18.67 1.33 -6.30
C ASN A 155 18.37 0.86 -7.73
N PRO A 156 18.91 -0.29 -8.19
CA PRO A 156 18.66 -0.80 -9.54
C PRO A 156 17.17 -1.04 -9.86
N ARG A 157 16.37 -1.38 -8.85
CA ARG A 157 14.91 -1.59 -9.02
C ARG A 157 14.16 -0.30 -9.40
N ALA A 158 14.77 0.87 -9.17
CA ALA A 158 14.21 2.15 -9.55
C ALA A 158 13.99 2.29 -11.08
N ALA A 159 14.69 1.52 -11.89
CA ALA A 159 14.53 1.50 -13.35
C ALA A 159 13.14 1.04 -13.81
N LYS A 160 12.42 0.25 -13.00
CA LYS A 160 11.11 -0.33 -13.38
C LYS A 160 9.93 0.66 -13.31
N ILE A 161 10.16 1.94 -13.04
CA ILE A 161 9.06 2.90 -12.79
C ILE A 161 8.05 2.96 -13.93
N ASN A 162 8.51 3.07 -15.18
CA ASN A 162 7.62 3.19 -16.35
C ASN A 162 6.78 1.92 -16.56
N GLU A 163 7.39 0.74 -16.41
CA GLU A 163 6.68 -0.53 -16.45
C GLU A 163 5.56 -0.59 -15.41
N ASN A 164 5.89 -0.23 -14.17
CA ASN A 164 4.93 -0.25 -13.08
C ASN A 164 3.81 0.78 -13.25
N LEU A 165 4.13 2.01 -13.70
CA LEU A 165 3.13 3.04 -14.00
C LEU A 165 2.21 2.62 -15.14
N SER A 166 2.74 1.99 -16.20
CA SER A 166 1.92 1.46 -17.29
C SER A 166 0.92 0.42 -16.80
N LYS A 167 1.35 -0.54 -15.97
CA LYS A 167 0.46 -1.55 -15.37
C LYS A 167 -0.67 -0.92 -14.54
N ILE A 168 -0.34 0.10 -13.72
CA ILE A 168 -1.32 0.83 -12.91
C ILE A 168 -2.32 1.59 -13.80
N TYR A 169 -1.83 2.28 -14.83
CA TYR A 169 -2.65 3.02 -15.79
C TYR A 169 -3.58 2.11 -16.59
N GLU A 170 -3.07 1.01 -17.16
CA GLU A 170 -3.84 0.02 -17.90
C GLU A 170 -4.94 -0.64 -17.06
N ALA A 171 -4.70 -0.79 -15.76
CA ALA A 171 -5.70 -1.27 -14.80
C ALA A 171 -6.77 -0.20 -14.45
N GLY A 172 -6.65 1.03 -14.93
CA GLY A 172 -7.56 2.13 -14.65
C GLY A 172 -7.50 2.60 -13.21
N LEU A 173 -6.33 2.53 -12.57
CA LEU A 173 -6.10 3.03 -11.22
C LEU A 173 -5.52 4.45 -11.26
N GLU A 174 -5.91 5.29 -10.29
CA GLU A 174 -5.38 6.66 -10.16
C GLU A 174 -3.99 6.62 -9.51
N ALA A 175 -3.02 7.29 -10.15
CA ALA A 175 -1.70 7.54 -9.62
C ALA A 175 -1.46 9.05 -9.44
N ARG A 176 -1.02 9.45 -8.24
CA ARG A 176 -0.61 10.82 -7.91
C ARG A 176 0.90 10.86 -7.86
N CYS A 177 1.51 11.39 -8.92
CA CYS A 177 2.96 11.36 -9.10
C CYS A 177 3.62 12.58 -8.45
N GLN A 178 4.69 12.35 -7.69
CA GLN A 178 5.50 13.39 -7.06
C GLN A 178 6.90 13.43 -7.68
N ILE A 179 7.40 14.65 -7.92
CA ILE A 179 8.76 14.91 -8.35
C ILE A 179 9.44 15.79 -7.30
N VAL A 180 10.50 15.29 -6.67
CA VAL A 180 11.43 16.14 -5.92
C VAL A 180 12.45 16.69 -6.91
N LEU A 181 12.37 17.99 -7.18
CA LEU A 181 13.22 18.66 -8.15
C LEU A 181 14.61 18.90 -7.57
N CYS A 182 15.63 18.31 -8.20
CA CYS A 182 17.03 18.45 -7.84
C CYS A 182 17.74 19.22 -8.96
N LYS A 183 18.13 20.47 -8.67
CA LYS A 183 18.79 21.36 -9.65
C LYS A 183 20.05 20.71 -10.24
N GLY A 184 20.14 20.69 -11.57
CA GLY A 184 21.25 20.11 -12.33
C GLY A 184 21.23 18.59 -12.39
N ILE A 185 20.13 17.93 -11.93
CA ILE A 185 19.99 16.47 -11.95
C ILE A 185 18.75 16.06 -12.76
N ASN A 186 17.54 16.41 -12.30
CA ASN A 186 16.28 16.07 -12.96
C ASN A 186 15.42 17.28 -13.34
N ASP A 187 16.05 18.45 -13.46
CA ASP A 187 15.45 19.68 -13.98
C ASP A 187 15.63 19.80 -15.52
N GLY A 188 15.17 20.93 -16.08
CA GLY A 188 15.27 21.21 -17.52
C GLY A 188 14.65 20.11 -18.38
N GLU A 189 15.42 19.59 -19.35
CA GLU A 189 14.94 18.60 -20.31
C GLU A 189 14.46 17.29 -19.66
N GLU A 190 15.05 16.88 -18.53
CA GLU A 190 14.62 15.70 -17.80
C GLU A 190 13.26 15.90 -17.12
N LEU A 191 13.01 17.09 -16.59
CA LEU A 191 11.68 17.44 -16.06
C LEU A 191 10.65 17.47 -17.19
N ASP A 192 10.98 18.10 -18.32
CA ASP A 192 10.10 18.17 -19.48
C ASP A 192 9.77 16.79 -20.06
N ARG A 193 10.72 15.86 -20.03
CA ARG A 193 10.49 14.45 -20.36
C ARG A 193 9.50 13.81 -19.39
N THR A 194 9.79 13.88 -18.10
CA THR A 194 8.98 13.25 -17.05
C THR A 194 7.54 13.76 -17.03
N MET A 195 7.33 15.03 -17.42
CA MET A 195 5.99 15.61 -17.49
C MET A 195 5.21 15.21 -18.74
N ARG A 196 5.89 14.72 -19.78
CA ARG A 196 5.24 14.24 -21.03
C ARG A 196 4.95 12.74 -21.02
N ASP A 197 5.79 11.96 -20.36
CA ASP A 197 5.64 10.50 -20.21
C ASP A 197 4.53 10.14 -19.24
#